data_692f597e77488528f11d27d48d8aaac2
#
_entry.id   692f597e77488528f11d27d48d8aaac2
#
_cell.length_a   1.000
_cell.length_b   1.000
_cell.length_c   1.000
_cell.angle_alpha   90.00
_cell.angle_beta   90.00
_cell.angle_gamma   90.00
#
_symmetry.space_group_name_H-M   'P 1'
#
loop_
_entity.id
_entity.type
_entity.pdbx_description
1 polymer ?
#
loop_
_entity_poly.entity_id
_entity_poly.type
_entity_poly.pdbx_seq_one_letter_code
_entity_poly.pdbx_strand_id
1 'polypeptide(L)'
;MTFAALWAAVALSTAATPDAPGKTQTPECLESGDGYLRATLGGAVDAHLDWPNSGTRCEGESREKPPGVRLSFQRTAGAAPNLLLVFGLTGVKQGESAREVKANLTVIVQGTSHIYGTLGDSRCTVDSLTQRPLNAAGSYRIEARGFCTQPAHAVRGKGNVLVSTFEFAGPVNFATETTSTQATSTETL
;
A
#
# COMPACT_ATOMS: atom_id res chain seq x y z
N MET A 1 19.53 79.72 13.15
CA MET A 1 20.38 78.73 12.44
C MET A 1 19.81 77.35 12.75
N THR A 2 19.01 76.80 11.86
CA THR A 2 18.27 75.54 12.09
C THR A 2 18.84 74.50 11.14
N PHE A 3 19.45 73.45 11.67
CA PHE A 3 19.98 72.34 10.90
C PHE A 3 18.88 71.27 10.75
N ALA A 4 18.46 71.00 9.52
CA ALA A 4 17.59 69.91 9.19
C ALA A 4 18.44 68.67 8.87
N ALA A 5 18.24 67.58 9.60
CA ALA A 5 18.88 66.30 9.32
C ALA A 5 17.96 65.42 8.44
N LEU A 6 18.43 65.12 7.22
CA LEU A 6 17.80 64.15 6.34
C LEU A 6 18.21 62.71 6.77
N TRP A 7 17.23 61.88 7.09
CA TRP A 7 17.41 60.42 7.27
C TRP A 7 17.05 59.75 5.93
N ALA A 8 18.04 59.07 5.35
CA ALA A 8 17.82 58.22 4.16
C ALA A 8 17.48 56.78 4.65
N ALA A 9 16.29 56.31 4.33
CA ALA A 9 15.88 54.94 4.57
C ALA A 9 16.38 54.04 3.43
N VAL A 10 17.28 53.11 3.76
CA VAL A 10 17.74 52.06 2.85
C VAL A 10 16.75 50.90 2.91
N ALA A 11 15.98 50.66 1.85
CA ALA A 11 15.12 49.49 1.71
C ALA A 11 15.95 48.30 1.25
N LEU A 12 16.13 47.30 2.13
CA LEU A 12 16.67 45.99 1.74
C LEU A 12 15.58 45.20 1.00
N SER A 13 15.73 45.07 -0.32
CA SER A 13 14.93 44.13 -1.13
C SER A 13 15.47 42.73 -0.92
N THR A 14 14.74 41.88 -0.22
CA THR A 14 14.98 40.43 -0.16
C THR A 14 14.51 39.79 -1.46
N ALA A 15 15.45 39.43 -2.33
CA ALA A 15 15.17 38.62 -3.50
C ALA A 15 14.79 37.19 -3.03
N ALA A 16 13.55 36.79 -3.28
CA ALA A 16 13.11 35.42 -3.10
C ALA A 16 13.82 34.56 -4.16
N THR A 17 14.61 33.59 -3.71
CA THR A 17 15.19 32.54 -4.55
C THR A 17 14.05 31.69 -5.11
N PRO A 18 13.96 31.45 -6.45
CA PRO A 18 12.97 30.53 -6.98
C PRO A 18 13.30 29.12 -6.48
N ASP A 19 12.28 28.46 -5.90
CA ASP A 19 12.33 27.05 -5.52
C ASP A 19 12.77 26.23 -6.74
N ALA A 20 13.82 25.45 -6.57
CA ALA A 20 14.28 24.50 -7.56
C ALA A 20 13.15 23.49 -7.85
N PRO A 21 12.91 23.11 -9.12
CA PRO A 21 11.87 22.14 -9.45
C PRO A 21 12.11 20.86 -8.66
N GLY A 22 11.17 20.55 -7.77
CA GLY A 22 11.22 19.35 -6.93
C GLY A 22 11.40 18.14 -7.83
N LYS A 23 12.47 17.36 -7.61
CA LYS A 23 12.68 16.08 -8.30
C LYS A 23 11.45 15.25 -8.03
N THR A 24 10.69 14.91 -9.06
CA THR A 24 9.59 13.96 -8.98
C THR A 24 10.21 12.62 -8.55
N GLN A 25 10.13 12.31 -7.27
CA GLN A 25 10.66 11.05 -6.76
C GLN A 25 9.84 9.91 -7.33
N THR A 26 10.51 8.95 -7.95
CA THR A 26 9.87 7.72 -8.38
C THR A 26 9.31 7.02 -7.14
N PRO A 27 8.02 6.66 -7.10
CA PRO A 27 7.45 5.98 -5.95
C PRO A 27 8.21 4.69 -5.66
N GLU A 28 8.41 4.40 -4.38
CA GLU A 28 9.03 3.18 -3.89
C GLU A 28 8.07 2.45 -2.96
N CYS A 29 8.08 1.11 -3.03
CA CYS A 29 7.23 0.27 -2.22
C CYS A 29 7.68 0.25 -0.75
N LEU A 30 8.98 0.07 -0.53
CA LEU A 30 9.63 0.07 0.78
C LEU A 30 10.87 0.96 0.76
N GLU A 31 11.10 1.72 1.81
CA GLU A 31 12.31 2.53 1.98
C GLU A 31 13.60 1.69 1.95
N SER A 32 13.53 0.44 2.41
CA SER A 32 14.64 -0.52 2.38
C SER A 32 15.00 -1.02 0.97
N GLY A 33 14.20 -0.68 -0.04
CA GLY A 33 14.47 -1.03 -1.44
C GLY A 33 14.12 -2.47 -1.83
N ASP A 34 13.58 -3.28 -0.92
CA ASP A 34 13.32 -4.71 -1.09
C ASP A 34 11.82 -5.07 -1.17
N GLY A 35 10.99 -4.10 -1.53
CA GLY A 35 9.59 -4.33 -1.87
C GLY A 35 9.45 -4.89 -3.29
N TYR A 36 8.44 -5.71 -3.53
CA TYR A 36 8.16 -6.23 -4.86
C TYR A 36 6.77 -6.86 -4.96
N LEU A 37 6.31 -7.06 -6.19
CA LEU A 37 5.21 -7.97 -6.53
C LEU A 37 5.58 -8.76 -7.77
N ARG A 38 5.44 -10.09 -7.70
CA ARG A 38 5.48 -11.01 -8.84
C ARG A 38 4.17 -11.77 -8.90
N ALA A 39 3.59 -11.89 -10.08
CA ALA A 39 2.36 -12.64 -10.25
C ALA A 39 2.17 -13.10 -11.69
N THR A 40 1.51 -14.25 -11.85
CA THR A 40 1.09 -14.76 -13.16
C THR A 40 -0.42 -14.69 -13.27
N LEU A 41 -0.89 -13.91 -14.23
CA LEU A 41 -2.30 -13.69 -14.52
C LEU A 41 -2.65 -14.34 -15.86
N GLY A 42 -3.84 -14.93 -15.95
CA GLY A 42 -4.39 -15.47 -17.18
C GLY A 42 -5.88 -15.19 -17.32
N GLY A 43 -6.38 -15.13 -18.54
CA GLY A 43 -7.79 -14.89 -18.86
C GLY A 43 -8.03 -13.51 -19.44
N ALA A 44 -8.99 -12.74 -18.89
CA ALA A 44 -9.31 -11.40 -19.40
C ALA A 44 -8.15 -10.39 -19.23
N VAL A 45 -7.23 -10.67 -18.34
CA VAL A 45 -5.92 -10.04 -18.22
C VAL A 45 -4.89 -11.15 -18.27
N ASP A 46 -4.03 -11.15 -19.29
CA ASP A 46 -2.93 -12.10 -19.44
C ASP A 46 -1.61 -11.34 -19.26
N ALA A 47 -0.88 -11.63 -18.17
CA ALA A 47 0.32 -10.93 -17.82
C ALA A 47 1.21 -11.71 -16.87
N HIS A 48 2.52 -11.59 -17.07
CA HIS A 48 3.54 -11.93 -16.07
C HIS A 48 4.05 -10.63 -15.45
N LEU A 49 3.73 -10.44 -14.18
CA LEU A 49 4.14 -9.27 -13.43
C LEU A 49 5.46 -9.54 -12.71
N ASP A 50 6.41 -8.64 -12.89
CA ASP A 50 7.64 -8.53 -12.08
C ASP A 50 7.85 -7.06 -11.77
N TRP A 51 7.27 -6.62 -10.66
CA TRP A 51 7.30 -5.25 -10.20
C TRP A 51 8.33 -5.08 -9.09
N PRO A 52 9.49 -4.48 -9.39
CA PRO A 52 10.50 -4.20 -8.37
C PRO A 52 10.04 -3.06 -7.46
N ASN A 53 10.79 -2.84 -6.39
CA ASN A 53 10.54 -1.77 -5.42
C ASN A 53 10.34 -0.39 -6.06
N SER A 54 11.28 -0.01 -6.90
CA SER A 54 11.24 1.28 -7.59
C SER A 54 10.17 1.30 -8.69
N GLY A 55 9.36 2.35 -8.71
CA GLY A 55 8.23 2.52 -9.61
C GLY A 55 7.01 1.67 -9.23
N THR A 56 6.99 1.07 -8.06
CA THR A 56 5.84 0.38 -7.49
C THR A 56 5.37 1.10 -6.24
N ARG A 57 4.11 1.50 -6.21
CA ARG A 57 3.45 1.95 -4.98
C ARG A 57 2.83 0.75 -4.31
N CYS A 58 3.08 0.59 -3.02
CA CYS A 58 2.40 -0.41 -2.21
C CYS A 58 2.00 0.17 -0.86
N GLU A 59 0.89 -0.30 -0.37
CA GLU A 59 0.28 0.15 0.88
C GLU A 59 -0.34 -1.06 1.56
N GLY A 60 -0.28 -1.10 2.89
CA GLY A 60 -0.93 -2.15 3.66
C GLY A 60 -1.39 -1.66 5.01
N GLU A 61 -2.51 -2.21 5.44
CA GLU A 61 -3.17 -1.87 6.69
C GLU A 61 -3.81 -3.09 7.34
N SER A 62 -3.94 -3.07 8.66
CA SER A 62 -4.75 -4.05 9.38
C SER A 62 -6.23 -3.85 9.12
N ARG A 63 -7.01 -4.94 9.21
CA ARG A 63 -8.47 -4.95 9.12
C ARG A 63 -9.05 -5.58 10.37
N GLU A 64 -10.17 -5.05 10.83
CA GLU A 64 -10.90 -5.60 11.97
C GLU A 64 -11.92 -6.68 11.55
N LYS A 65 -12.56 -6.51 10.41
CA LYS A 65 -13.68 -7.37 9.94
C LYS A 65 -13.56 -7.75 8.47
N PRO A 66 -13.27 -9.05 8.18
CA PRO A 66 -12.70 -10.04 9.08
C PRO A 66 -11.29 -9.63 9.53
N PRO A 67 -10.83 -10.07 10.72
CA PRO A 67 -9.49 -9.73 11.19
C PRO A 67 -8.42 -10.19 10.21
N GLY A 68 -7.39 -9.37 10.02
CA GLY A 68 -6.31 -9.65 9.09
C GLY A 68 -5.66 -8.40 8.53
N VAL A 69 -5.14 -8.49 7.33
CA VAL A 69 -4.48 -7.36 6.65
C VAL A 69 -4.96 -7.21 5.21
N ARG A 70 -4.83 -5.99 4.70
CA ARG A 70 -5.05 -5.67 3.28
C ARG A 70 -3.79 -5.03 2.74
N LEU A 71 -3.30 -5.52 1.60
CA LEU A 71 -2.18 -4.93 0.89
C LEU A 71 -2.60 -4.59 -0.54
N SER A 72 -2.09 -3.48 -1.05
CA SER A 72 -2.28 -3.07 -2.42
C SER A 72 -0.96 -2.80 -3.11
N PHE A 73 -0.87 -3.16 -4.39
CA PHE A 73 0.31 -2.95 -5.23
C PHE A 73 -0.12 -2.34 -6.55
N GLN A 74 0.53 -1.26 -6.94
CA GLN A 74 0.28 -0.55 -8.19
C GLN A 74 1.60 -0.21 -8.86
N ARG A 75 1.73 -0.56 -10.14
CA ARG A 75 2.82 -0.07 -10.95
C ARG A 75 2.53 1.36 -11.40
N THR A 76 3.44 2.29 -11.10
CA THR A 76 3.30 3.69 -11.45
C THR A 76 4.17 4.09 -12.65
N ALA A 77 5.11 3.23 -13.04
CA ALA A 77 5.98 3.43 -14.19
C ALA A 77 6.04 2.15 -15.03
N GLY A 78 5.98 2.26 -16.33
CA GLY A 78 6.12 1.14 -17.26
C GLY A 78 4.99 1.01 -18.26
N ALA A 79 5.04 -0.09 -19.05
CA ALA A 79 4.06 -0.39 -20.09
C ALA A 79 2.74 -0.92 -19.51
N ALA A 80 1.67 -0.75 -20.27
CA ALA A 80 0.37 -1.37 -19.99
C ALA A 80 0.48 -2.92 -19.85
N PRO A 81 -0.43 -3.56 -19.10
CA PRO A 81 -1.62 -2.96 -18.49
C PRO A 81 -1.35 -2.28 -17.15
N ASN A 82 -2.01 -1.13 -16.94
CA ASN A 82 -1.97 -0.42 -15.66
C ASN A 82 -2.86 -1.17 -14.65
N LEU A 83 -2.26 -1.92 -13.75
CA LEU A 83 -2.98 -2.75 -12.81
C LEU A 83 -2.78 -2.27 -11.37
N LEU A 84 -3.83 -2.44 -10.59
CA LEU A 84 -3.79 -2.41 -9.13
C LEU A 84 -4.25 -3.78 -8.62
N LEU A 85 -3.40 -4.45 -7.88
CA LEU A 85 -3.72 -5.71 -7.21
C LEU A 85 -3.94 -5.45 -5.73
N VAL A 86 -5.03 -5.96 -5.18
CA VAL A 86 -5.38 -5.83 -3.76
C VAL A 86 -5.55 -7.21 -3.16
N PHE A 87 -4.72 -7.54 -2.19
CA PHE A 87 -4.76 -8.79 -1.44
C PHE A 87 -5.42 -8.55 -0.08
N GLY A 88 -6.38 -9.36 0.28
CA GLY A 88 -6.94 -9.42 1.62
C GLY A 88 -6.55 -10.75 2.26
N LEU A 89 -5.79 -10.71 3.34
CA LEU A 89 -5.31 -11.89 4.07
C LEU A 89 -6.04 -11.98 5.40
N THR A 90 -6.72 -13.09 5.65
CA THR A 90 -7.56 -13.30 6.84
C THR A 90 -6.75 -13.97 7.95
N GLY A 91 -6.90 -13.51 9.19
CA GLY A 91 -6.29 -14.11 10.37
C GLY A 91 -4.82 -13.77 10.60
N VAL A 92 -4.25 -12.87 9.78
CA VAL A 92 -2.87 -12.39 9.99
C VAL A 92 -2.82 -11.48 11.20
N LYS A 93 -1.93 -11.80 12.14
CA LYS A 93 -1.70 -11.01 13.36
C LYS A 93 -0.34 -10.32 13.28
N GLN A 94 -0.24 -9.21 13.98
CA GLN A 94 0.97 -8.40 14.04
C GLN A 94 2.18 -9.20 14.52
N GLY A 95 3.26 -9.19 13.74
CA GLY A 95 4.55 -9.79 14.08
C GLY A 95 4.60 -11.32 14.00
N GLU A 96 3.51 -11.98 13.64
CA GLU A 96 3.46 -13.45 13.56
C GLU A 96 3.68 -13.93 12.11
N SER A 97 4.53 -14.95 11.93
CA SER A 97 4.61 -15.70 10.69
C SER A 97 3.45 -16.70 10.61
N ALA A 98 2.97 -16.98 9.40
CA ALA A 98 1.83 -17.85 9.19
C ALA A 98 1.98 -18.74 7.94
N ARG A 99 1.21 -19.82 7.89
CA ARG A 99 1.08 -20.71 6.73
C ARG A 99 -0.38 -20.97 6.44
N GLU A 100 -0.69 -21.32 5.18
CA GLU A 100 -2.04 -21.66 4.73
C GLU A 100 -3.07 -20.57 5.05
N VAL A 101 -2.64 -19.29 4.91
CA VAL A 101 -3.49 -18.14 5.19
C VAL A 101 -4.52 -18.00 4.08
N LYS A 102 -5.79 -17.91 4.47
CA LYS A 102 -6.89 -17.64 3.53
C LYS A 102 -6.74 -16.23 2.96
N ALA A 103 -6.91 -16.15 1.64
CA ALA A 103 -6.76 -14.90 0.93
C ALA A 103 -7.87 -14.67 -0.10
N ASN A 104 -8.17 -13.41 -0.32
CA ASN A 104 -8.92 -12.93 -1.48
C ASN A 104 -8.09 -11.95 -2.27
N LEU A 105 -8.44 -11.80 -3.54
CA LEU A 105 -7.73 -10.94 -4.47
C LEU A 105 -8.72 -10.10 -5.27
N THR A 106 -8.37 -8.85 -5.49
CA THR A 106 -9.03 -7.98 -6.45
C THR A 106 -8.00 -7.47 -7.46
N VAL A 107 -8.30 -7.59 -8.74
CA VAL A 107 -7.53 -7.04 -9.85
C VAL A 107 -8.32 -5.91 -10.48
N ILE A 108 -7.74 -4.72 -10.50
CA ILE A 108 -8.35 -3.51 -11.08
C ILE A 108 -7.49 -3.08 -12.27
N VAL A 109 -8.13 -2.99 -13.45
CA VAL A 109 -7.49 -2.43 -14.63
C VAL A 109 -7.71 -0.93 -14.62
N GLN A 110 -6.68 -0.19 -14.26
CA GLN A 110 -6.73 1.25 -14.06
C GLN A 110 -7.04 2.00 -15.36
N GLY A 111 -7.81 3.08 -15.25
CA GLY A 111 -8.29 3.84 -16.41
C GLY A 111 -9.46 3.18 -17.14
N THR A 112 -9.97 2.06 -16.62
CA THR A 112 -11.15 1.36 -17.14
C THR A 112 -12.15 1.09 -16.01
N SER A 113 -13.33 0.54 -16.37
CA SER A 113 -14.33 0.04 -15.40
C SER A 113 -14.14 -1.44 -15.03
N HIS A 114 -13.05 -2.08 -15.49
CA HIS A 114 -12.84 -3.51 -15.28
C HIS A 114 -12.24 -3.79 -13.90
N ILE A 115 -13.03 -4.43 -13.07
CA ILE A 115 -12.66 -4.90 -11.72
C ILE A 115 -13.00 -6.38 -11.63
N TYR A 116 -12.06 -7.20 -11.21
CA TYR A 116 -12.21 -8.64 -11.01
C TYR A 116 -11.94 -8.97 -9.55
N GLY A 117 -12.84 -9.71 -8.91
CA GLY A 117 -12.72 -10.09 -7.50
C GLY A 117 -12.92 -11.58 -7.28
N THR A 118 -12.11 -12.18 -6.41
CA THR A 118 -12.32 -13.54 -5.92
C THR A 118 -13.37 -13.50 -4.82
N LEU A 119 -14.63 -13.60 -5.12
CA LEU A 119 -15.69 -13.54 -4.11
C LEU A 119 -15.44 -14.54 -2.96
N GLY A 120 -15.20 -14.02 -1.74
CA GLY A 120 -14.93 -14.81 -0.53
C GLY A 120 -13.45 -14.98 -0.18
N ASP A 121 -13.20 -15.35 1.08
CA ASP A 121 -11.87 -15.32 1.72
C ASP A 121 -11.00 -16.55 1.45
N SER A 122 -11.49 -17.56 0.73
CA SER A 122 -10.80 -18.85 0.57
C SER A 122 -10.57 -19.25 -0.89
N ARG A 123 -10.53 -18.28 -1.80
CA ARG A 123 -10.29 -18.55 -3.22
C ARG A 123 -8.81 -18.56 -3.58
N CYS A 124 -8.02 -17.93 -2.72
CA CYS A 124 -6.57 -17.96 -2.76
C CYS A 124 -6.02 -18.46 -1.44
N THR A 125 -4.82 -19.01 -1.47
CA THR A 125 -4.09 -19.46 -0.30
C THR A 125 -2.70 -18.85 -0.32
N VAL A 126 -2.27 -18.30 0.80
CA VAL A 126 -0.87 -17.92 1.05
C VAL A 126 -0.19 -19.09 1.73
N ASP A 127 0.74 -19.74 1.04
CA ASP A 127 1.48 -20.91 1.55
C ASP A 127 2.40 -20.55 2.70
N SER A 128 3.03 -19.38 2.58
CA SER A 128 3.94 -18.86 3.61
C SER A 128 3.86 -17.35 3.70
N LEU A 129 3.85 -16.86 4.92
CA LEU A 129 3.88 -15.46 5.28
C LEU A 129 4.88 -15.25 6.40
N THR A 130 5.79 -14.30 6.20
CA THR A 130 6.75 -13.87 7.22
C THR A 130 6.60 -12.37 7.45
N GLN A 131 6.91 -11.92 8.66
CA GLN A 131 6.87 -10.52 9.04
C GLN A 131 8.19 -10.12 9.70
N ARG A 132 8.65 -8.91 9.42
CA ARG A 132 9.74 -8.28 10.15
C ARG A 132 9.40 -6.81 10.44
N PRO A 133 9.76 -6.28 11.62
CA PRO A 133 9.49 -4.89 11.96
C PRO A 133 10.16 -3.93 10.97
N LEU A 134 9.49 -2.82 10.69
CA LEU A 134 10.03 -1.63 10.05
C LEU A 134 10.36 -0.58 11.12
N ASN A 135 10.87 0.60 10.69
CA ASN A 135 11.32 1.64 11.60
C ASN A 135 10.19 2.27 12.45
N ALA A 136 8.97 2.35 11.90
CA ALA A 136 7.83 2.91 12.62
C ALA A 136 7.15 1.86 13.50
N ALA A 137 6.75 2.25 14.71
CA ALA A 137 6.02 1.37 15.62
C ALA A 137 4.70 0.89 14.97
N GLY A 138 4.44 -0.41 15.04
CA GLY A 138 3.27 -1.04 14.42
C GLY A 138 3.41 -1.28 12.92
N SER A 139 4.52 -0.89 12.29
CA SER A 139 4.79 -1.12 10.87
C SER A 139 5.65 -2.36 10.67
N TYR A 140 5.24 -3.21 9.73
CA TYR A 140 5.93 -4.44 9.39
C TYR A 140 6.10 -4.58 7.88
N ARG A 141 7.23 -5.11 7.45
CA ARG A 141 7.37 -5.69 6.12
C ARG A 141 6.76 -7.09 6.16
N ILE A 142 5.77 -7.31 5.32
CA ILE A 142 5.20 -8.65 5.10
C ILE A 142 5.76 -9.18 3.78
N GLU A 143 6.24 -10.40 3.80
CA GLU A 143 6.58 -11.18 2.62
C GLU A 143 5.69 -12.41 2.57
N ALA A 144 5.05 -12.63 1.42
CA ALA A 144 4.10 -13.70 1.25
C ALA A 144 4.17 -14.29 -0.16
N ARG A 145 3.92 -15.60 -0.26
CA ARG A 145 3.75 -16.31 -1.53
C ARG A 145 2.55 -17.21 -1.48
N GLY A 146 1.89 -17.38 -2.62
CA GLY A 146 0.69 -18.18 -2.69
C GLY A 146 0.13 -18.31 -4.09
N PHE A 147 -1.09 -18.79 -4.19
CA PHE A 147 -1.79 -19.04 -5.43
C PHE A 147 -3.30 -18.91 -5.25
N CYS A 148 -4.03 -18.78 -6.37
CA CYS A 148 -5.48 -18.84 -6.37
C CYS A 148 -5.94 -20.11 -7.08
N THR A 149 -6.88 -20.82 -6.48
CA THR A 149 -7.50 -22.03 -7.06
C THR A 149 -8.70 -21.72 -7.92
N GLN A 150 -9.25 -20.52 -7.79
CA GLN A 150 -10.40 -20.07 -8.55
C GLN A 150 -10.15 -18.66 -9.11
N PRO A 151 -10.70 -18.36 -10.29
CA PRO A 151 -10.53 -17.05 -10.88
C PRO A 151 -11.28 -15.96 -10.13
N ALA A 152 -10.76 -14.75 -10.23
CA ALA A 152 -11.46 -13.53 -9.92
C ALA A 152 -12.46 -13.23 -11.04
N HIS A 153 -13.72 -13.05 -10.71
CA HIS A 153 -14.79 -12.76 -11.68
C HIS A 153 -15.01 -11.26 -11.81
N ALA A 154 -15.40 -10.83 -13.00
CA ALA A 154 -15.75 -9.44 -13.23
C ALA A 154 -16.89 -9.02 -12.28
N VAL A 155 -16.69 -7.89 -11.56
CA VAL A 155 -17.72 -7.30 -10.69
C VAL A 155 -18.89 -6.77 -11.52
N ARG A 156 -18.58 -6.31 -12.74
CA ARG A 156 -19.57 -5.88 -13.74
C ARG A 156 -19.19 -6.46 -15.10
N GLY A 157 -20.19 -6.88 -15.86
CA GLY A 157 -19.96 -7.45 -17.20
C GLY A 157 -19.58 -8.92 -17.16
N LYS A 158 -18.72 -9.34 -18.10
CA LYS A 158 -18.29 -10.74 -18.27
C LYS A 158 -16.77 -10.83 -18.24
N GLY A 159 -16.27 -12.03 -17.94
CA GLY A 159 -14.85 -12.34 -17.92
C GLY A 159 -14.33 -12.68 -16.52
N ASN A 160 -13.16 -13.26 -16.51
CA ASN A 160 -12.46 -13.63 -15.28
C ASN A 160 -10.95 -13.50 -15.47
N VAL A 161 -10.25 -13.41 -14.34
CA VAL A 161 -8.78 -13.39 -14.27
C VAL A 161 -8.35 -14.40 -13.22
N LEU A 162 -7.57 -15.39 -13.63
CA LEU A 162 -6.92 -16.31 -12.69
C LEU A 162 -5.52 -15.77 -12.35
N VAL A 163 -5.25 -15.57 -11.08
CA VAL A 163 -3.89 -15.33 -10.57
C VAL A 163 -3.35 -16.66 -10.08
N SER A 164 -2.66 -17.37 -10.96
CA SER A 164 -2.21 -18.74 -10.70
C SER A 164 -1.13 -18.80 -9.64
N THR A 165 -0.26 -17.82 -9.58
CA THR A 165 0.78 -17.66 -8.55
C THR A 165 1.00 -16.20 -8.24
N PHE A 166 1.38 -15.91 -6.99
CA PHE A 166 1.81 -14.60 -6.58
C PHE A 166 2.86 -14.69 -5.48
N GLU A 167 3.73 -13.70 -5.45
CA GLU A 167 4.75 -13.49 -4.43
C GLU A 167 4.95 -11.99 -4.26
N PHE A 168 4.98 -11.51 -3.02
CA PHE A 168 5.17 -10.09 -2.78
C PHE A 168 5.87 -9.79 -1.47
N ALA A 169 6.47 -8.60 -1.40
CA ALA A 169 6.92 -7.96 -0.18
C ALA A 169 6.45 -6.50 -0.15
N GLY A 170 5.79 -6.11 0.93
CA GLY A 170 5.26 -4.76 1.10
C GLY A 170 5.06 -4.39 2.56
N PRO A 171 4.77 -3.10 2.86
CA PRO A 171 4.52 -2.63 4.21
C PRO A 171 3.10 -2.98 4.66
N VAL A 172 2.94 -3.21 5.96
CA VAL A 172 1.63 -3.22 6.63
C VAL A 172 1.73 -2.42 7.91
N ASN A 173 0.79 -1.53 8.11
CA ASN A 173 0.62 -0.77 9.32
C ASN A 173 -0.51 -1.41 10.15
N PHE A 174 -0.17 -1.93 11.31
CA PHE A 174 -1.16 -2.35 12.28
C PHE A 174 -1.56 -1.14 13.11
N ALA A 175 -2.88 -0.94 13.27
CA ALA A 175 -3.38 0.11 14.13
C ALA A 175 -2.83 -0.10 15.54
N THR A 176 -2.15 0.90 16.11
CA THR A 176 -1.84 0.94 17.53
C THR A 176 -3.16 1.12 18.26
N GLU A 177 -3.55 0.14 19.09
CA GLU A 177 -4.66 0.33 20.01
C GLU A 177 -4.31 1.53 20.91
N THR A 178 -4.90 2.67 20.62
CA THR A 178 -4.86 3.79 21.54
C THR A 178 -5.74 3.41 22.71
N THR A 179 -5.13 2.93 23.79
CA THR A 179 -5.81 2.73 25.07
C THR A 179 -6.35 4.09 25.51
N SER A 180 -7.60 4.36 25.21
CA SER A 180 -8.32 5.50 25.76
C SER A 180 -8.51 5.22 27.26
N THR A 181 -7.57 5.66 28.08
CA THR A 181 -7.76 5.76 29.52
C THR A 181 -8.86 6.80 29.74
N GLN A 182 -10.10 6.35 29.86
CA GLN A 182 -11.17 7.16 30.39
C GLN A 182 -10.79 7.52 31.83
N ALA A 183 -10.33 8.76 32.02
CA ALA A 183 -10.24 9.33 33.34
C ALA A 183 -11.67 9.44 33.89
N THR A 184 -12.01 8.53 34.79
CA THR A 184 -13.24 8.60 35.59
C THR A 184 -13.08 9.78 36.54
N SER A 185 -13.68 10.91 36.18
CA SER A 185 -13.84 12.04 37.10
C SER A 185 -14.83 11.61 38.18
N THR A 186 -14.32 11.27 39.36
CA THR A 186 -15.16 11.10 40.55
C THR A 186 -15.54 12.51 41.02
N GLU A 187 -16.73 12.92 40.70
CA GLU A 187 -17.36 14.10 41.26
C GLU A 187 -17.83 13.75 42.66
N THR A 188 -17.18 14.33 43.66
CA THR A 188 -17.57 14.21 45.07
C THR A 188 -18.54 15.34 45.39
N LEU A 189 -19.76 14.99 45.81
CA LEU A 189 -20.77 15.85 46.44
C LEU A 189 -20.39 16.20 47.87
#